data_e3604312ea0d9532f1a9a280f5e4a0be
#
_entry.id   e3604312ea0d9532f1a9a280f5e4a0be
#
_cell.length_a   1.000
_cell.length_b   1.000
_cell.length_c   1.000
_cell.angle_alpha   90.00
_cell.angle_beta   90.00
_cell.angle_gamma   90.00
#
_symmetry.space_group_name_H-M   'P 1'
#
loop_
_entity.id
_entity.type
_entity.pdbx_description
1 polymer ?
#
loop_
_entity_poly.entity_id
_entity_poly.type
_entity_poly.pdbx_seq_one_letter_code
_entity_poly.pdbx_strand_id
1 'polypeptide(L)'
;MSTTTLLRAGMIAGIVSMTILAQAPPPPPPPPPPAQEYPPAPAPMLAPQQLDQLVERVALYPDPLLGQTLTASTYWNEIPDAAAWANQHNYLQGDQLSRAIYEDNLNFDPSVMALLPFPGVLDMMARDPGWTQALGSAVLAQRPEVMDAVQRMRQKAMDYGYLESNAQYRVVVEGPGDIEILPVNAGYVYVPYYNPLIVFAPPRPGFFVGAGITFGPGIYVGAFAPFGWSSIAFGWRTHEILIDSRPWARTWVNRGTYVHPYAIPAMRPGGARVERHVERPAERHVERHDRR
;
A
#
# COMPACT_ATOMS: atom_id res chain seq x y z
N MET A 1 -111.87 1.10 -26.79
CA MET A 1 -112.56 2.09 -25.95
C MET A 1 -111.88 1.92 -24.57
N SER A 2 -111.00 2.87 -24.21
CA SER A 2 -110.77 2.92 -22.87
C SER A 2 -109.75 3.77 -22.29
N THR A 3 -110.04 4.29 -21.33
CA THR A 3 -109.57 5.48 -20.64
C THR A 3 -108.25 5.32 -19.93
N THR A 4 -107.39 6.28 -20.22
CA THR A 4 -106.07 6.42 -19.61
C THR A 4 -106.22 7.13 -18.26
N THR A 5 -105.62 6.67 -17.20
CA THR A 5 -105.48 7.34 -15.94
C THR A 5 -103.99 7.62 -15.63
N LEU A 6 -103.58 8.86 -15.60
CA LEU A 6 -102.33 9.38 -15.23
C LEU A 6 -102.19 9.38 -13.69
N LEU A 7 -101.18 8.75 -13.13
CA LEU A 7 -100.85 8.86 -11.75
C LEU A 7 -99.51 9.63 -11.67
N ARG A 8 -99.44 10.81 -11.09
CA ARG A 8 -98.25 11.56 -10.79
C ARG A 8 -97.66 11.00 -9.47
N ALA A 9 -96.45 10.54 -9.56
CA ALA A 9 -95.66 10.17 -8.37
C ALA A 9 -94.62 11.29 -8.16
N GLY A 10 -94.71 11.99 -7.01
CA GLY A 10 -93.76 13.01 -6.55
C GLY A 10 -92.45 12.33 -6.06
N MET A 11 -91.36 12.86 -6.60
CA MET A 11 -90.01 12.39 -6.22
C MET A 11 -89.53 13.31 -5.10
N ILE A 12 -89.42 12.78 -3.86
CA ILE A 12 -88.74 13.45 -2.73
C ILE A 12 -87.29 13.16 -2.84
N ALA A 13 -86.47 14.16 -3.18
CA ALA A 13 -85.01 14.04 -3.18
C ALA A 13 -84.49 14.18 -1.76
N GLY A 14 -84.09 13.08 -1.10
CA GLY A 14 -83.40 13.10 0.17
C GLY A 14 -81.95 13.37 -0.05
N ILE A 15 -81.45 14.52 0.42
CA ILE A 15 -80.03 14.85 0.45
C ILE A 15 -79.40 14.10 1.62
N VAL A 16 -78.65 13.02 1.35
CA VAL A 16 -77.82 12.33 2.35
C VAL A 16 -76.53 13.09 2.43
N SER A 17 -76.31 13.88 3.48
CA SER A 17 -75.04 14.52 3.80
C SER A 17 -74.05 13.46 4.32
N MET A 18 -73.13 13.05 3.44
CA MET A 18 -72.04 12.15 3.78
C MET A 18 -70.93 12.94 4.48
N THR A 19 -70.85 12.88 5.80
CA THR A 19 -69.79 13.45 6.58
C THR A 19 -68.53 12.59 6.37
N ILE A 20 -67.58 13.09 5.57
CA ILE A 20 -66.27 12.44 5.44
C ILE A 20 -65.48 12.72 6.70
N LEU A 21 -65.37 11.72 7.61
CA LEU A 21 -64.41 11.77 8.70
C LEU A 21 -62.99 11.70 8.08
N ALA A 22 -62.31 12.86 8.09
CA ALA A 22 -60.91 12.90 7.72
C ALA A 22 -60.11 12.08 8.75
N GLN A 23 -59.63 10.91 8.33
CA GLN A 23 -58.69 10.11 9.11
C GLN A 23 -57.38 10.89 9.28
N ALA A 24 -56.93 11.10 10.48
CA ALA A 24 -55.65 11.69 10.77
C ALA A 24 -54.55 10.84 10.12
N PRO A 25 -53.47 11.41 9.53
CA PRO A 25 -52.38 10.65 8.97
C PRO A 25 -51.76 9.76 10.06
N PRO A 26 -51.31 8.53 9.70
CA PRO A 26 -50.63 7.64 10.65
C PRO A 26 -49.38 8.31 11.22
N PRO A 27 -49.03 8.06 12.48
CA PRO A 27 -47.83 8.63 13.08
C PRO A 27 -46.59 8.16 12.29
N PRO A 28 -45.56 9.00 12.17
CA PRO A 28 -44.32 8.63 11.49
C PRO A 28 -43.71 7.36 12.13
N PRO A 29 -43.08 6.48 11.34
CA PRO A 29 -42.42 5.29 11.88
C PRO A 29 -41.35 5.70 12.90
N PRO A 30 -41.15 4.91 13.97
CA PRO A 30 -40.12 5.18 14.93
C PRO A 30 -38.75 5.25 14.24
N PRO A 31 -37.84 6.12 14.70
CA PRO A 31 -36.48 6.19 14.15
C PRO A 31 -35.84 4.79 14.21
N PRO A 32 -35.04 4.42 13.19
CA PRO A 32 -34.33 3.15 13.23
C PRO A 32 -33.46 3.12 14.49
N PRO A 33 -33.32 1.93 15.14
CA PRO A 33 -32.46 1.77 16.30
C PRO A 33 -31.04 2.23 15.91
N PRO A 34 -30.30 2.86 16.84
CA PRO A 34 -28.92 3.26 16.58
C PRO A 34 -28.16 2.06 16.04
N ALA A 35 -27.39 2.26 14.95
CA ALA A 35 -26.58 1.23 14.36
C ALA A 35 -25.73 0.62 15.49
N GLN A 36 -25.92 -0.64 15.77
CA GLN A 36 -25.08 -1.35 16.74
C GLN A 36 -23.68 -1.38 16.10
N GLU A 37 -22.75 -0.65 16.69
CA GLU A 37 -21.33 -0.80 16.39
C GLU A 37 -20.93 -2.21 16.79
N TYR A 38 -20.98 -3.14 15.83
CA TYR A 38 -20.41 -4.46 16.04
C TYR A 38 -18.91 -4.29 16.30
N PRO A 39 -18.36 -4.91 17.34
CA PRO A 39 -16.93 -4.91 17.55
C PRO A 39 -16.25 -5.38 16.27
N PRO A 40 -15.13 -4.74 15.87
CA PRO A 40 -14.42 -5.13 14.65
C PRO A 40 -14.13 -6.63 14.71
N ALA A 41 -14.29 -7.30 13.56
CA ALA A 41 -14.01 -8.74 13.46
C ALA A 41 -12.62 -9.05 14.05
N PRO A 42 -12.47 -10.14 14.81
CA PRO A 42 -11.20 -10.51 15.42
C PRO A 42 -10.11 -10.59 14.35
N ALA A 43 -8.90 -10.16 14.72
CA ALA A 43 -7.77 -10.20 13.83
C ALA A 43 -7.42 -11.66 13.47
N PRO A 44 -7.14 -11.97 12.20
CA PRO A 44 -6.68 -13.30 11.82
C PRO A 44 -5.29 -13.55 12.44
N MET A 45 -5.14 -14.67 13.14
CA MET A 45 -3.86 -15.08 13.71
C MET A 45 -3.36 -16.32 12.98
N LEU A 46 -2.13 -16.24 12.44
CA LEU A 46 -1.46 -17.32 11.74
C LEU A 46 -0.36 -17.91 12.61
N ALA A 47 -0.16 -19.23 12.52
CA ALA A 47 0.95 -19.90 13.17
C ALA A 47 2.30 -19.53 12.50
N PRO A 48 3.45 -19.64 13.21
CA PRO A 48 4.75 -19.25 12.66
C PRO A 48 5.07 -19.86 11.31
N GLN A 49 4.77 -21.15 11.09
CA GLN A 49 5.02 -21.85 9.82
C GLN A 49 4.14 -21.30 8.67
N GLN A 50 2.92 -20.86 8.99
CA GLN A 50 2.04 -20.22 8.01
C GLN A 50 2.56 -18.83 7.62
N LEU A 51 3.14 -18.11 8.58
CA LEU A 51 3.79 -16.82 8.32
C LEU A 51 5.05 -17.00 7.48
N ASP A 52 5.86 -18.04 7.75
CA ASP A 52 7.04 -18.37 6.93
C ASP A 52 6.64 -18.60 5.47
N GLN A 53 5.60 -19.40 5.22
CA GLN A 53 5.04 -19.62 3.87
C GLN A 53 4.46 -18.34 3.24
N LEU A 54 3.89 -17.48 4.05
CA LEU A 54 3.28 -16.24 3.58
C LEU A 54 4.35 -15.24 3.10
N VAL A 55 5.46 -15.13 3.82
CA VAL A 55 6.53 -14.17 3.49
C VAL A 55 7.57 -14.71 2.49
N GLU A 56 7.59 -16.02 2.20
CA GLU A 56 8.64 -16.65 1.39
C GLU A 56 8.83 -16.03 0.01
N ARG A 57 7.80 -15.41 -0.57
CA ARG A 57 7.87 -14.75 -1.88
C ARG A 57 8.60 -13.41 -1.86
N VAL A 58 8.70 -12.77 -0.69
CA VAL A 58 9.20 -11.39 -0.54
C VAL A 58 10.31 -11.26 0.51
N ALA A 59 10.58 -12.30 1.31
CA ALA A 59 11.52 -12.23 2.43
C ALA A 59 12.93 -11.80 2.02
N LEU A 60 13.37 -12.10 0.80
CA LEU A 60 14.70 -11.73 0.27
C LEU A 60 14.69 -10.41 -0.50
N TYR A 61 13.61 -9.65 -0.49
CA TYR A 61 13.62 -8.31 -1.04
C TYR A 61 14.54 -7.40 -0.22
N PRO A 62 15.26 -6.46 -0.87
CA PRO A 62 15.95 -5.39 -0.14
C PRO A 62 14.98 -4.64 0.77
N ASP A 63 15.45 -4.22 1.93
CA ASP A 63 14.62 -3.65 2.99
C ASP A 63 13.69 -2.52 2.51
N PRO A 64 14.13 -1.55 1.69
CA PRO A 64 13.21 -0.53 1.18
C PRO A 64 12.06 -1.09 0.35
N LEU A 65 12.33 -2.10 -0.51
CA LEU A 65 11.29 -2.73 -1.32
C LEU A 65 10.37 -3.62 -0.49
N LEU A 66 10.94 -4.35 0.47
CA LEU A 66 10.17 -5.17 1.40
C LEU A 66 9.20 -4.30 2.21
N GLY A 67 9.69 -3.19 2.75
CA GLY A 67 8.86 -2.26 3.52
C GLY A 67 7.70 -1.73 2.71
N GLN A 68 7.93 -1.28 1.47
CA GLN A 68 6.85 -0.84 0.56
C GLN A 68 5.89 -1.99 0.26
N THR A 69 6.39 -3.19 0.01
CA THR A 69 5.54 -4.35 -0.30
C THR A 69 4.66 -4.75 0.89
N LEU A 70 5.21 -4.79 2.09
CA LEU A 70 4.45 -5.11 3.31
C LEU A 70 3.39 -4.04 3.61
N THR A 71 3.72 -2.76 3.49
CA THR A 71 2.75 -1.68 3.71
C THR A 71 1.68 -1.66 2.63
N ALA A 72 2.05 -1.77 1.34
CA ALA A 72 1.11 -1.83 0.22
C ALA A 72 0.16 -3.03 0.29
N SER A 73 0.62 -4.18 0.79
CA SER A 73 -0.24 -5.37 0.95
C SER A 73 -1.45 -5.11 1.85
N THR A 74 -1.36 -4.13 2.74
CA THR A 74 -2.49 -3.74 3.62
C THR A 74 -3.57 -2.94 2.90
N TYR A 75 -3.32 -2.52 1.65
CA TYR A 75 -4.23 -1.87 0.73
C TYR A 75 -4.50 -2.76 -0.49
N TRP A 76 -4.69 -4.05 -0.23
CA TRP A 76 -4.82 -5.10 -1.26
C TRP A 76 -5.87 -4.82 -2.33
N ASN A 77 -6.91 -4.06 -1.98
CA ASN A 77 -7.97 -3.66 -2.90
C ASN A 77 -7.49 -2.68 -3.99
N GLU A 78 -6.39 -1.95 -3.78
CA GLU A 78 -5.82 -1.02 -4.75
C GLU A 78 -4.83 -1.71 -5.71
N ILE A 79 -4.28 -2.86 -5.32
CA ILE A 79 -3.22 -3.54 -6.06
C ILE A 79 -3.62 -3.93 -7.49
N PRO A 80 -4.82 -4.46 -7.78
CA PRO A 80 -5.20 -4.79 -9.16
C PRO A 80 -5.19 -3.57 -10.09
N ASP A 81 -5.75 -2.44 -9.65
CA ASP A 81 -5.81 -1.23 -10.44
C ASP A 81 -4.43 -0.60 -10.62
N ALA A 82 -3.61 -0.61 -9.57
CA ALA A 82 -2.21 -0.16 -9.64
C ALA A 82 -1.39 -1.02 -10.61
N ALA A 83 -1.55 -2.34 -10.58
CA ALA A 83 -0.88 -3.25 -11.52
C ALA A 83 -1.32 -3.00 -12.97
N ALA A 84 -2.62 -2.80 -13.20
CA ALA A 84 -3.15 -2.49 -14.53
C ALA A 84 -2.56 -1.16 -15.06
N TRP A 85 -2.54 -0.11 -14.23
CA TRP A 85 -1.95 1.17 -14.59
C TRP A 85 -0.45 1.05 -14.88
N ALA A 86 0.32 0.39 -14.01
CA ALA A 86 1.75 0.21 -14.18
C ALA A 86 2.10 -0.55 -15.47
N ASN A 87 1.30 -1.55 -15.83
CA ASN A 87 1.47 -2.31 -17.07
C ASN A 87 1.18 -1.46 -18.33
N GLN A 88 0.21 -0.56 -18.27
CA GLN A 88 -0.08 0.38 -19.36
C GLN A 88 1.05 1.42 -19.55
N HIS A 89 1.81 1.71 -18.49
CA HIS A 89 2.88 2.72 -18.47
C HIS A 89 4.28 2.11 -18.35
N ASN A 90 4.45 0.81 -18.62
CA ASN A 90 5.72 0.07 -18.46
C ASN A 90 6.85 0.57 -19.36
N TYR A 91 6.54 1.39 -20.37
CA TYR A 91 7.50 2.06 -21.24
C TYR A 91 8.09 3.35 -20.64
N LEU A 92 7.51 3.86 -19.56
CA LEU A 92 7.98 5.04 -18.83
C LEU A 92 8.93 4.65 -17.70
N GLN A 93 9.93 5.49 -17.42
CA GLN A 93 10.89 5.28 -16.35
C GLN A 93 11.27 6.60 -15.67
N GLY A 94 11.74 6.53 -14.44
CA GLY A 94 12.26 7.67 -13.68
C GLY A 94 11.28 8.85 -13.66
N ASP A 95 11.77 10.05 -14.02
CA ASP A 95 10.99 11.28 -14.00
C ASP A 95 9.78 11.28 -14.95
N GLN A 96 9.82 10.51 -16.01
CA GLN A 96 8.67 10.41 -16.93
C GLN A 96 7.54 9.64 -16.29
N LEU A 97 7.83 8.52 -15.64
CA LEU A 97 6.85 7.74 -14.91
C LEU A 97 6.32 8.54 -13.70
N SER A 98 7.20 9.20 -12.95
CA SER A 98 6.81 10.06 -11.83
C SER A 98 5.85 11.17 -12.27
N ARG A 99 6.09 11.80 -13.42
CA ARG A 99 5.15 12.80 -13.99
C ARG A 99 3.81 12.21 -14.35
N ALA A 100 3.79 11.06 -15.03
CA ALA A 100 2.53 10.40 -15.40
C ALA A 100 1.66 10.07 -14.17
N ILE A 101 2.27 9.64 -13.07
CA ILE A 101 1.56 9.39 -11.80
C ILE A 101 0.82 10.67 -11.32
N TYR A 102 1.46 11.83 -11.45
CA TYR A 102 0.84 13.10 -11.06
C TYR A 102 -0.22 13.58 -12.06
N GLU A 103 0.06 13.43 -13.36
CA GLU A 103 -0.85 13.87 -14.44
C GLU A 103 -2.15 13.08 -14.42
N ASP A 104 -2.08 11.79 -14.16
CA ASP A 104 -3.24 10.89 -14.04
C ASP A 104 -3.96 11.04 -12.69
N ASN A 105 -3.42 11.85 -11.77
CA ASN A 105 -4.00 12.12 -10.44
C ASN A 105 -4.40 10.83 -9.72
N LEU A 106 -3.49 9.85 -9.67
CA LEU A 106 -3.73 8.56 -9.03
C LEU A 106 -3.99 8.75 -7.54
N ASN A 107 -5.03 8.10 -7.06
CA ASN A 107 -5.47 8.19 -5.67
C ASN A 107 -5.23 6.87 -4.91
N PHE A 108 -4.07 6.23 -5.17
CA PHE A 108 -3.63 5.07 -4.40
C PHE A 108 -2.92 5.51 -3.12
N ASP A 109 -2.88 4.59 -2.17
CA ASP A 109 -2.03 4.77 -1.00
C ASP A 109 -0.56 5.02 -1.40
N PRO A 110 0.18 5.87 -0.68
CA PRO A 110 1.58 6.13 -1.01
C PRO A 110 2.46 4.89 -1.14
N SER A 111 2.23 3.86 -0.31
CA SER A 111 2.98 2.60 -0.41
C SER A 111 2.67 1.83 -1.70
N VAL A 112 1.45 1.92 -2.19
CA VAL A 112 1.03 1.34 -3.48
C VAL A 112 1.63 2.14 -4.64
N MET A 113 1.59 3.49 -4.56
CA MET A 113 2.22 4.37 -5.54
C MET A 113 3.74 4.15 -5.62
N ALA A 114 4.39 3.90 -4.49
CA ALA A 114 5.81 3.55 -4.46
C ALA A 114 6.14 2.27 -5.23
N LEU A 115 5.20 1.36 -5.41
CA LEU A 115 5.40 0.13 -6.19
C LEU A 115 5.13 0.28 -7.69
N LEU A 116 4.60 1.41 -8.17
CA LEU A 116 4.34 1.62 -9.61
C LEU A 116 5.59 1.47 -10.50
N PRO A 117 6.82 1.81 -10.05
CA PRO A 117 8.03 1.53 -10.80
C PRO A 117 8.40 0.04 -10.88
N PHE A 118 7.70 -0.82 -10.14
CA PHE A 118 7.97 -2.25 -10.01
C PHE A 118 6.79 -3.10 -10.51
N PRO A 119 6.45 -3.04 -11.81
CA PRO A 119 5.28 -3.73 -12.35
C PRO A 119 5.30 -5.25 -12.06
N GLY A 120 6.49 -5.88 -12.06
CA GLY A 120 6.61 -7.30 -11.73
C GLY A 120 6.22 -7.65 -10.28
N VAL A 121 6.43 -6.73 -9.32
CA VAL A 121 5.98 -6.90 -7.93
C VAL A 121 4.46 -6.73 -7.83
N LEU A 122 3.91 -5.67 -8.44
CA LEU A 122 2.47 -5.45 -8.49
C LEU A 122 1.74 -6.60 -9.19
N ASP A 123 2.29 -7.12 -10.29
CA ASP A 123 1.74 -8.29 -10.98
C ASP A 123 1.71 -9.54 -10.12
N MET A 124 2.78 -9.81 -9.39
CA MET A 124 2.83 -10.93 -8.45
C MET A 124 1.73 -10.80 -7.39
N MET A 125 1.55 -9.61 -6.84
CA MET A 125 0.50 -9.32 -5.85
C MET A 125 -0.91 -9.40 -6.45
N ALA A 126 -1.11 -8.86 -7.66
CA ALA A 126 -2.41 -8.84 -8.33
C ALA A 126 -2.88 -10.22 -8.83
N ARG A 127 -1.94 -11.10 -9.22
CA ARG A 127 -2.25 -12.48 -9.68
C ARG A 127 -2.73 -13.39 -8.57
N ASP A 128 -2.36 -13.09 -7.33
CA ASP A 128 -2.78 -13.86 -6.16
C ASP A 128 -3.35 -12.90 -5.09
N PRO A 129 -4.58 -12.38 -5.32
CA PRO A 129 -5.19 -11.42 -4.40
C PRO A 129 -5.46 -12.03 -3.03
N GLY A 130 -5.69 -13.35 -2.96
CA GLY A 130 -5.85 -14.06 -1.70
C GLY A 130 -4.58 -14.04 -0.86
N TRP A 131 -3.42 -14.29 -1.47
CA TRP A 131 -2.12 -14.18 -0.81
C TRP A 131 -1.84 -12.73 -0.37
N THR A 132 -2.08 -11.75 -1.25
CA THR A 132 -1.86 -10.33 -0.95
C THR A 132 -2.70 -9.86 0.23
N GLN A 133 -3.99 -10.25 0.26
CA GLN A 133 -4.88 -9.95 1.37
C GLN A 133 -4.45 -10.64 2.66
N ALA A 134 -4.02 -11.91 2.59
CA ALA A 134 -3.52 -12.64 3.75
C ALA A 134 -2.27 -11.98 4.33
N LEU A 135 -1.31 -11.58 3.46
CA LEU A 135 -0.11 -10.86 3.87
C LEU A 135 -0.46 -9.52 4.55
N GLY A 136 -1.30 -8.71 3.91
CA GLY A 136 -1.73 -7.43 4.47
C GLY A 136 -2.46 -7.58 5.80
N SER A 137 -3.32 -8.59 5.91
CA SER A 137 -4.04 -8.90 7.16
C SER A 137 -3.08 -9.30 8.28
N ALA A 138 -2.09 -10.15 7.97
CA ALA A 138 -1.07 -10.55 8.93
C ALA A 138 -0.21 -9.35 9.38
N VAL A 139 0.21 -8.49 8.45
CA VAL A 139 0.97 -7.26 8.78
C VAL A 139 0.18 -6.34 9.70
N LEU A 140 -1.13 -6.24 9.53
CA LEU A 140 -1.99 -5.41 10.37
C LEU A 140 -2.25 -6.03 11.75
N ALA A 141 -2.37 -7.36 11.81
CA ALA A 141 -2.79 -8.08 13.01
C ALA A 141 -1.62 -8.53 13.89
N GLN A 142 -0.51 -8.93 13.28
CA GLN A 142 0.62 -9.59 13.95
C GLN A 142 1.96 -9.23 13.28
N ARG A 143 2.21 -7.92 13.12
CA ARG A 143 3.44 -7.40 12.49
C ARG A 143 4.74 -7.94 13.08
N PRO A 144 4.90 -8.02 14.40
CA PRO A 144 6.10 -8.58 15.00
C PRO A 144 6.41 -9.99 14.48
N GLU A 145 5.41 -10.85 14.46
CA GLU A 145 5.56 -12.25 14.02
C GLU A 145 5.80 -12.36 12.52
N VAL A 146 5.26 -11.43 11.71
CA VAL A 146 5.57 -11.32 10.27
C VAL A 146 7.04 -10.93 10.08
N MET A 147 7.54 -9.96 10.83
CA MET A 147 8.95 -9.54 10.78
C MET A 147 9.88 -10.66 11.23
N ASP A 148 9.53 -11.39 12.30
CA ASP A 148 10.25 -12.57 12.73
C ASP A 148 10.27 -13.67 11.64
N ALA A 149 9.15 -13.86 10.94
CA ALA A 149 9.09 -14.81 9.83
C ALA A 149 10.05 -14.41 8.69
N VAL A 150 10.10 -13.12 8.34
CA VAL A 150 11.08 -12.62 7.36
C VAL A 150 12.50 -12.92 7.81
N GLN A 151 12.83 -12.67 9.06
CA GLN A 151 14.19 -12.94 9.59
C GLN A 151 14.52 -14.43 9.60
N ARG A 152 13.57 -15.30 9.95
CA ARG A 152 13.77 -16.76 9.87
C ARG A 152 14.03 -17.21 8.43
N MET A 153 13.33 -16.66 7.46
CA MET A 153 13.54 -17.00 6.05
C MET A 153 14.87 -16.46 5.53
N ARG A 154 15.29 -15.25 5.92
CA ARG A 154 16.61 -14.71 5.61
C ARG A 154 17.72 -15.57 6.21
N GLN A 155 17.61 -15.92 7.49
CA GLN A 155 18.57 -16.79 8.16
C GLN A 155 18.68 -18.12 7.42
N LYS A 156 17.55 -18.73 7.08
CA LYS A 156 17.52 -20.00 6.35
C LYS A 156 18.19 -19.93 4.98
N ALA A 157 17.93 -18.86 4.22
CA ALA A 157 18.59 -18.64 2.93
C ALA A 157 20.11 -18.41 3.08
N MET A 158 20.52 -17.74 4.14
CA MET A 158 21.92 -17.52 4.46
C MET A 158 22.62 -18.83 4.89
N ASP A 159 22.00 -19.63 5.74
CA ASP A 159 22.51 -20.93 6.19
C ASP A 159 22.71 -21.90 5.01
N TYR A 160 21.88 -21.80 3.98
CA TYR A 160 21.99 -22.60 2.76
C TYR A 160 22.89 -21.97 1.69
N GLY A 161 23.49 -20.80 1.97
CA GLY A 161 24.42 -20.10 1.09
C GLY A 161 23.76 -19.39 -0.11
N TYR A 162 22.43 -19.20 -0.09
CA TYR A 162 21.74 -18.47 -1.15
C TYR A 162 21.71 -16.96 -0.89
N LEU A 163 21.71 -16.52 0.37
CA LEU A 163 21.71 -15.12 0.73
C LEU A 163 23.11 -14.65 1.12
N GLU A 164 23.79 -13.98 0.19
CA GLU A 164 25.12 -13.41 0.35
C GLU A 164 25.16 -12.01 -0.29
N SER A 165 26.10 -11.16 0.20
CA SER A 165 26.33 -9.86 -0.43
C SER A 165 26.83 -10.02 -1.87
N ASN A 166 26.38 -9.14 -2.77
CA ASN A 166 26.73 -9.17 -4.19
C ASN A 166 26.81 -7.74 -4.77
N ALA A 167 26.85 -7.63 -6.08
CA ALA A 167 26.95 -6.31 -6.75
C ALA A 167 25.68 -5.46 -6.60
N GLN A 168 24.53 -6.03 -6.30
CA GLN A 168 23.24 -5.36 -6.21
C GLN A 168 22.91 -4.92 -4.78
N TYR A 169 23.22 -5.77 -3.79
CA TYR A 169 22.92 -5.48 -2.39
C TYR A 169 23.98 -6.04 -1.42
N ARG A 170 24.01 -5.44 -0.25
CA ARG A 170 24.79 -5.93 0.91
C ARG A 170 23.86 -6.62 1.88
N VAL A 171 24.28 -7.78 2.36
CA VAL A 171 23.69 -8.44 3.50
C VAL A 171 24.48 -8.03 4.74
N VAL A 172 23.81 -7.43 5.70
CA VAL A 172 24.40 -6.99 6.97
C VAL A 172 23.74 -7.76 8.09
N VAL A 173 24.53 -8.29 9.00
CA VAL A 173 24.06 -9.03 10.17
C VAL A 173 24.51 -8.27 11.42
N GLU A 174 23.59 -7.57 12.06
CA GLU A 174 23.90 -6.81 13.29
C GLU A 174 23.71 -7.63 14.56
N GLY A 175 23.04 -8.78 14.45
CA GLY A 175 22.82 -9.71 15.55
C GLY A 175 21.86 -10.84 15.17
N PRO A 176 21.59 -11.77 16.09
CA PRO A 176 20.60 -12.82 15.86
C PRO A 176 19.22 -12.22 15.55
N GLY A 177 18.65 -12.60 14.39
CA GLY A 177 17.36 -12.07 13.95
C GLY A 177 17.40 -10.62 13.44
N ASP A 178 18.57 -10.12 13.04
CA ASP A 178 18.77 -8.75 12.56
C ASP A 178 19.63 -8.80 11.28
N ILE A 179 19.05 -9.37 10.23
CA ILE A 179 19.63 -9.50 8.91
C ILE A 179 19.01 -8.45 8.01
N GLU A 180 19.79 -7.49 7.55
CA GLU A 180 19.37 -6.45 6.64
C GLU A 180 19.84 -6.74 5.22
N ILE A 181 19.03 -6.44 4.23
CA ILE A 181 19.38 -6.49 2.81
C ILE A 181 19.31 -5.07 2.27
N LEU A 182 20.46 -4.45 2.09
CA LEU A 182 20.57 -3.04 1.71
C LEU A 182 21.06 -2.90 0.28
N PRO A 183 20.44 -2.05 -0.57
CA PRO A 183 20.98 -1.74 -1.89
C PRO A 183 22.43 -1.22 -1.80
N VAL A 184 23.32 -1.68 -2.68
CA VAL A 184 24.70 -1.16 -2.77
C VAL A 184 24.68 0.32 -3.17
N ASN A 185 23.76 0.69 -4.06
CA ASN A 185 23.50 2.08 -4.44
C ASN A 185 22.07 2.44 -4.01
N ALA A 186 21.93 3.35 -3.04
CA ALA A 186 20.63 3.76 -2.49
C ALA A 186 19.67 4.38 -3.53
N GLY A 187 20.18 4.84 -4.68
CA GLY A 187 19.35 5.36 -5.78
C GLY A 187 18.74 4.28 -6.67
N TYR A 188 19.15 3.01 -6.53
CA TYR A 188 18.70 1.92 -7.39
C TYR A 188 18.24 0.74 -6.56
N VAL A 189 17.12 0.16 -6.95
CA VAL A 189 16.59 -1.08 -6.36
C VAL A 189 16.50 -2.15 -7.44
N TYR A 190 16.99 -3.33 -7.12
CA TYR A 190 16.93 -4.52 -7.96
C TYR A 190 15.95 -5.51 -7.33
N VAL A 191 14.97 -5.96 -8.09
CA VAL A 191 14.03 -6.99 -7.59
C VAL A 191 14.72 -8.35 -7.69
N PRO A 192 14.90 -9.09 -6.58
CA PRO A 192 15.38 -10.46 -6.65
C PRO A 192 14.25 -11.40 -7.07
N TYR A 193 14.53 -12.26 -8.05
CA TYR A 193 13.65 -13.34 -8.48
C TYR A 193 14.24 -14.66 -8.05
N TYR A 194 13.48 -15.44 -7.32
CA TYR A 194 13.90 -16.73 -6.80
C TYR A 194 12.72 -17.69 -6.65
N ASN A 195 13.04 -18.98 -6.61
CA ASN A 195 12.07 -20.01 -6.29
C ASN A 195 12.15 -20.35 -4.79
N PRO A 196 11.13 -20.09 -3.98
CA PRO A 196 11.14 -20.39 -2.56
C PRO A 196 11.47 -21.86 -2.24
N LEU A 197 10.99 -22.79 -3.08
CA LEU A 197 11.28 -24.24 -2.92
C LEU A 197 12.76 -24.60 -3.11
N ILE A 198 13.56 -23.70 -3.69
CA ILE A 198 14.99 -23.87 -3.88
C ILE A 198 15.76 -23.14 -2.79
N VAL A 199 15.54 -21.84 -2.63
CA VAL A 199 16.37 -20.99 -1.77
C VAL A 199 16.16 -21.24 -0.28
N PHE A 200 14.99 -21.79 0.09
CA PHE A 200 14.69 -22.16 1.47
C PHE A 200 14.74 -23.67 1.73
N ALA A 201 15.36 -24.43 0.83
CA ALA A 201 15.62 -25.86 0.99
C ALA A 201 17.14 -26.13 1.03
N PRO A 202 17.58 -27.20 1.71
CA PRO A 202 18.98 -27.59 1.67
C PRO A 202 19.48 -27.80 0.23
N PRO A 203 20.65 -27.26 -0.13
CA PRO A 203 21.21 -27.43 -1.47
C PRO A 203 21.43 -28.90 -1.78
N ARG A 204 21.05 -29.34 -2.98
CA ARG A 204 21.29 -30.69 -3.43
C ARG A 204 22.78 -30.89 -3.72
N PRO A 205 23.39 -32.05 -3.35
CA PRO A 205 24.77 -32.32 -3.66
C PRO A 205 25.07 -32.17 -5.15
N GLY A 206 26.11 -31.40 -5.48
CA GLY A 206 26.50 -31.13 -6.88
C GLY A 206 25.80 -29.94 -7.56
N PHE A 207 24.90 -29.25 -6.89
CA PHE A 207 24.31 -28.01 -7.41
C PHE A 207 25.11 -26.76 -6.96
N PHE A 208 25.32 -25.85 -7.89
CA PHE A 208 25.95 -24.56 -7.58
C PHE A 208 24.91 -23.65 -6.90
N VAL A 209 25.17 -23.23 -5.68
CA VAL A 209 24.28 -22.42 -4.86
C VAL A 209 24.08 -21.01 -5.45
N GLY A 210 25.08 -20.47 -6.16
CA GLY A 210 25.06 -19.13 -6.73
C GLY A 210 24.01 -18.83 -7.83
N ALA A 211 23.26 -19.84 -8.28
CA ALA A 211 22.24 -19.68 -9.33
C ALA A 211 20.79 -19.59 -8.79
N GLY A 212 20.60 -19.57 -7.47
CA GLY A 212 19.26 -19.61 -6.86
C GLY A 212 18.49 -18.27 -6.92
N ILE A 213 19.20 -17.14 -7.03
CA ILE A 213 18.63 -15.80 -7.07
C ILE A 213 19.11 -15.08 -8.33
N THR A 214 18.20 -14.53 -9.10
CA THR A 214 18.47 -13.66 -10.24
C THR A 214 17.89 -12.27 -10.00
N PHE A 215 18.38 -11.29 -10.74
CA PHE A 215 17.96 -9.89 -10.55
C PHE A 215 17.37 -9.33 -11.84
N GLY A 216 16.29 -8.56 -11.68
CA GLY A 216 15.81 -7.70 -12.75
C GLY A 216 16.74 -6.50 -13.02
N PRO A 217 16.37 -5.66 -13.95
CA PRO A 217 17.07 -4.40 -14.17
C PRO A 217 17.01 -3.53 -12.91
N GLY A 218 18.06 -2.71 -12.70
CA GLY A 218 18.06 -1.72 -11.64
C GLY A 218 17.05 -0.61 -11.92
N ILE A 219 16.16 -0.36 -10.98
CA ILE A 219 15.13 0.67 -11.08
C ILE A 219 15.59 1.88 -10.28
N TYR A 220 15.71 3.04 -10.97
CA TYR A 220 16.05 4.29 -10.30
C TYR A 220 14.86 4.80 -9.47
N VAL A 221 15.03 4.84 -8.15
CA VAL A 221 13.96 5.19 -7.22
C VAL A 221 14.02 6.64 -6.72
N GLY A 222 15.04 7.39 -7.08
CA GLY A 222 15.18 8.79 -6.67
C GLY A 222 14.03 9.69 -7.13
N ALA A 223 13.47 9.45 -8.32
CA ALA A 223 12.29 10.16 -8.82
C ALA A 223 11.02 9.89 -8.02
N PHE A 224 11.02 8.84 -7.20
CA PHE A 224 9.88 8.39 -6.41
C PHE A 224 10.01 8.70 -4.92
N ALA A 225 11.00 9.52 -4.54
CA ALA A 225 11.15 10.02 -3.18
C ALA A 225 9.84 10.64 -2.62
N PRO A 226 9.05 11.41 -3.41
CA PRO A 226 7.76 11.91 -2.95
C PRO A 226 6.73 10.83 -2.59
N PHE A 227 6.89 9.61 -3.10
CA PHE A 227 6.03 8.45 -2.83
C PHE A 227 6.61 7.53 -1.74
N GLY A 228 7.49 8.04 -0.88
CA GLY A 228 7.99 7.32 0.30
C GLY A 228 9.25 6.47 0.08
N TRP A 229 9.91 6.53 -1.09
CA TRP A 229 11.11 5.72 -1.33
C TRP A 229 12.33 6.14 -0.51
N SER A 230 12.42 7.38 -0.09
CA SER A 230 13.56 7.88 0.70
C SER A 230 13.38 7.72 2.21
N SER A 231 12.24 7.23 2.67
CA SER A 231 11.84 7.37 4.07
C SER A 231 11.47 6.07 4.78
N ILE A 232 11.43 4.94 4.06
CA ILE A 232 11.06 3.66 4.67
C ILE A 232 12.29 2.93 5.20
N ALA A 233 12.20 2.44 6.44
CA ALA A 233 13.21 1.64 7.12
C ALA A 233 12.57 0.63 8.08
N PHE A 234 13.36 -0.34 8.53
CA PHE A 234 12.96 -1.29 9.56
C PHE A 234 13.69 -1.04 10.86
N GLY A 235 12.97 -1.11 11.96
CA GLY A 235 13.50 -1.38 13.28
C GLY A 235 13.32 -2.87 13.55
N TRP A 236 14.24 -3.72 13.08
CA TRP A 236 14.08 -5.16 13.20
C TRP A 236 13.94 -5.62 14.66
N ARG A 237 14.72 -5.04 15.57
CA ARG A 237 14.67 -5.36 17.01
C ARG A 237 13.43 -4.83 17.71
N THR A 238 12.86 -3.73 17.21
CA THR A 238 11.63 -3.13 17.76
C THR A 238 10.37 -3.59 17.03
N HIS A 239 10.52 -4.39 15.96
CA HIS A 239 9.43 -4.85 15.09
C HIS A 239 8.62 -3.70 14.48
N GLU A 240 9.30 -2.63 14.11
CA GLU A 240 8.69 -1.44 13.55
C GLU A 240 9.02 -1.29 12.06
N ILE A 241 8.04 -0.85 11.31
CA ILE A 241 8.25 -0.23 10.00
C ILE A 241 8.25 1.26 10.24
N LEU A 242 9.31 1.93 9.84
CA LEU A 242 9.48 3.37 9.99
C LEU A 242 9.22 4.06 8.66
N ILE A 243 8.47 5.16 8.69
CA ILE A 243 8.26 6.05 7.55
C ILE A 243 8.57 7.47 8.02
N ASP A 244 9.52 8.14 7.37
CA ASP A 244 10.08 9.42 7.81
C ASP A 244 10.54 9.38 9.28
N SER A 245 11.22 8.31 9.65
CA SER A 245 11.68 8.06 11.03
C SER A 245 10.56 7.99 12.08
N ARG A 246 9.31 7.81 11.65
CA ARG A 246 8.13 7.65 12.51
C ARG A 246 7.60 6.24 12.39
N PRO A 247 7.20 5.59 13.49
CA PRO A 247 6.55 4.30 13.44
C PRO A 247 5.29 4.34 12.58
N TRP A 248 5.21 3.42 11.63
CA TRP A 248 3.99 3.23 10.85
C TRP A 248 2.94 2.51 11.72
N ALA A 249 1.93 3.27 12.14
CA ALA A 249 1.00 2.88 13.19
C ALA A 249 -0.32 2.27 12.68
N ARG A 250 -0.42 1.89 11.40
CA ARG A 250 -1.59 1.18 10.88
C ARG A 250 -1.67 -0.21 11.49
N THR A 251 -2.85 -0.58 12.00
CA THR A 251 -3.13 -1.86 12.66
C THR A 251 -4.46 -2.41 12.17
N TRP A 252 -4.78 -3.64 12.54
CA TRP A 252 -6.08 -4.24 12.24
C TRP A 252 -7.24 -3.39 12.74
N VAL A 253 -7.11 -2.80 13.94
CA VAL A 253 -8.17 -2.01 14.57
C VAL A 253 -8.41 -0.69 13.85
N ASN A 254 -7.36 0.04 13.50
CA ASN A 254 -7.48 1.38 12.89
C ASN A 254 -7.43 1.37 11.36
N ARG A 255 -7.42 0.21 10.70
CA ARG A 255 -7.19 0.09 9.24
C ARG A 255 -8.11 0.92 8.37
N GLY A 256 -9.31 1.22 8.85
CA GLY A 256 -10.28 2.04 8.11
C GLY A 256 -10.14 3.54 8.31
N THR A 257 -9.42 3.98 9.35
CA THR A 257 -9.29 5.41 9.72
C THR A 257 -7.84 5.89 9.72
N TYR A 258 -6.89 5.00 9.45
CA TYR A 258 -5.48 5.35 9.45
C TYR A 258 -5.14 6.31 8.33
N VAL A 259 -4.43 7.38 8.66
CA VAL A 259 -3.88 8.35 7.71
C VAL A 259 -2.35 8.23 7.76
N HIS A 260 -1.73 8.22 6.60
CA HIS A 260 -0.27 8.16 6.49
C HIS A 260 0.42 9.30 7.23
N PRO A 261 1.58 9.03 7.87
CA PRO A 261 2.33 10.05 8.61
C PRO A 261 3.06 11.05 7.71
N TYR A 262 3.15 10.80 6.40
CA TYR A 262 3.77 11.72 5.44
C TYR A 262 2.73 12.26 4.45
N ALA A 263 2.89 13.53 4.09
CA ALA A 263 2.11 14.15 3.03
C ALA A 263 2.76 13.87 1.68
N ILE A 264 1.97 13.43 0.69
CA ILE A 264 2.41 13.46 -0.70
C ILE A 264 2.49 14.93 -1.10
N PRO A 265 3.65 15.44 -1.53
CA PRO A 265 3.74 16.80 -2.01
C PRO A 265 2.79 16.96 -3.21
N ALA A 266 1.77 17.80 -3.08
CA ALA A 266 0.98 18.20 -4.23
C ALA A 266 1.90 18.89 -5.23
N MET A 267 2.25 18.23 -6.33
CA MET A 267 2.96 18.87 -7.41
C MET A 267 2.01 19.88 -8.05
N ARG A 268 2.31 21.16 -7.92
CA ARG A 268 1.58 22.19 -8.66
C ARG A 268 1.91 21.99 -10.14
N PRO A 269 0.92 21.82 -11.03
CA PRO A 269 1.16 21.81 -12.46
C PRO A 269 1.86 23.11 -12.85
N GLY A 270 3.07 23.03 -13.42
CA GLY A 270 3.79 24.18 -13.94
C GLY A 270 4.83 24.84 -13.02
N GLY A 271 5.15 24.27 -11.87
CA GLY A 271 6.25 24.75 -11.04
C GLY A 271 7.61 24.36 -11.61
N ALA A 272 8.17 25.18 -12.50
CA ALA A 272 9.59 25.13 -12.81
C ALA A 272 10.34 25.22 -11.46
N ARG A 273 11.26 24.27 -11.24
CA ARG A 273 12.18 24.28 -10.11
C ARG A 273 12.95 25.59 -10.16
N VAL A 274 12.60 26.53 -9.31
CA VAL A 274 13.41 27.71 -9.08
C VAL A 274 14.65 27.20 -8.33
N GLU A 275 15.70 26.89 -9.09
CA GLU A 275 17.04 26.77 -8.53
C GLU A 275 17.35 28.10 -7.86
N ARG A 276 17.26 28.14 -6.56
CA ARG A 276 17.83 29.23 -5.77
C ARG A 276 19.34 29.13 -5.97
N HIS A 277 19.85 29.87 -6.92
CA HIS A 277 21.26 30.16 -7.03
C HIS A 277 21.62 30.86 -5.72
N VAL A 278 22.27 30.13 -4.81
CA VAL A 278 22.91 30.73 -3.65
C VAL A 278 24.17 31.43 -4.20
N GLU A 279 24.02 32.71 -4.51
CA GLU A 279 25.18 33.57 -4.75
C GLU A 279 26.04 33.51 -3.51
N ARG A 280 27.22 32.89 -3.62
CA ARG A 280 28.27 33.02 -2.63
C ARG A 280 28.70 34.51 -2.60
N PRO A 281 28.74 35.13 -1.42
CA PRO A 281 29.30 36.50 -1.30
C PRO A 281 30.71 36.49 -1.86
N ALA A 282 30.99 37.37 -2.80
CA ALA A 282 32.33 37.58 -3.32
C ALA A 282 33.26 37.99 -2.16
N GLU A 283 34.30 37.21 -1.93
CA GLU A 283 35.40 37.58 -1.03
C GLU A 283 36.03 38.87 -1.53
N ARG A 284 35.89 39.95 -0.73
CA ARG A 284 36.60 41.19 -0.93
C ARG A 284 38.08 40.94 -0.66
N HIS A 285 38.88 40.90 -1.71
CA HIS A 285 40.31 41.05 -1.62
C HIS A 285 40.60 42.43 -0.99
N VAL A 286 41.11 42.43 0.24
CA VAL A 286 41.71 43.60 0.87
C VAL A 286 43.13 43.66 0.34
N GLU A 287 43.36 44.54 -0.60
CA GLU A 287 44.68 44.91 -1.09
C GLU A 287 45.37 45.78 0.01
N ARG A 288 46.32 45.18 0.71
CA ARG A 288 47.20 45.93 1.61
C ARG A 288 48.24 46.66 0.75
N HIS A 289 48.06 47.97 0.65
CA HIS A 289 49.10 48.86 0.18
C HIS A 289 50.12 49.01 1.28
N ASP A 290 51.31 48.40 1.14
CA ASP A 290 52.52 48.74 1.85
C ASP A 290 53.16 49.95 1.19
N ARG A 291 53.18 51.09 1.90
CA ARG A 291 53.99 52.27 1.54
C ARG A 291 55.36 52.12 2.17
N ARG A 292 56.37 52.07 1.30
CA ARG A 292 57.59 52.79 1.47
C ARG A 292 58.12 53.34 0.17
#